data_1932b75117f24e1b0566e5cf3a5dbd00
#
_entry.id   1932b75117f24e1b0566e5cf3a5dbd00
#
_cell.length_a   1.000
_cell.length_b   1.000
_cell.length_c   1.000
_cell.angle_alpha   90.00
_cell.angle_beta   90.00
_cell.angle_gamma   90.00
#
_symmetry.space_group_name_H-M   'P 1'
#
loop_
_entity.id
_entity.type
_entity.pdbx_description
1 polymer ?
#
loop_
_entity_poly.entity_id
_entity_poly.type
_entity_poly.pdbx_seq_one_letter_code
_entity_poly.pdbx_strand_id
1 'polypeptide(L)'
;MDIETAREYCLAKKAVTECLPFDEYSLVMKVMDKMFALIDLEGANTISLKCDPDYAIELREHYSAIEGAYHFHKKYWNQVYFDRDADDKLIKQLIDHSYDEVMKKFTKKLRTEYDLSLIHISE
;
A
#
# COMPACT_ATOMS: atom_id res chain seq x y z
N MET A 1 3.06 6.88 12.78
CA MET A 1 3.39 5.70 11.96
C MET A 1 4.84 5.81 11.54
N ASP A 2 5.54 4.71 11.48
CA ASP A 2 6.89 4.67 10.96
C ASP A 2 7.04 3.52 9.96
N ILE A 3 8.22 3.44 9.34
CA ILE A 3 8.50 2.44 8.31
C ILE A 3 8.29 1.02 8.85
N GLU A 4 8.80 0.75 10.04
CA GLU A 4 8.72 -0.58 10.65
C GLU A 4 7.26 -0.99 10.90
N THR A 5 6.49 -0.10 11.50
CA THR A 5 5.08 -0.36 11.81
C THR A 5 4.26 -0.55 10.54
N ALA A 6 4.51 0.28 9.52
CA ALA A 6 3.81 0.16 8.23
C ALA A 6 4.13 -1.17 7.57
N ARG A 7 5.41 -1.55 7.57
CA ARG A 7 5.85 -2.82 7.01
C ARG A 7 5.15 -4.00 7.69
N GLU A 8 5.16 -3.99 9.02
CA GLU A 8 4.51 -5.06 9.80
C GLU A 8 3.01 -5.13 9.52
N TYR A 9 2.37 -3.99 9.43
CA TYR A 9 0.94 -3.94 9.15
C TYR A 9 0.60 -4.53 7.78
N CYS A 10 1.40 -4.20 6.77
CA CYS A 10 1.22 -4.76 5.43
C CYS A 10 1.44 -6.27 5.42
N LEU A 11 2.53 -6.73 6.06
CA LEU A 11 2.88 -8.15 6.07
C LEU A 11 1.89 -9.01 6.85
N ALA A 12 1.12 -8.41 7.75
CA ALA A 12 0.10 -9.15 8.50
C ALA A 12 -1.11 -9.53 7.66
N LYS A 13 -1.25 -8.94 6.47
CA LYS A 13 -2.39 -9.24 5.58
C LYS A 13 -2.16 -10.54 4.83
N LYS A 14 -3.25 -11.22 4.47
CA LYS A 14 -3.19 -12.53 3.83
C LYS A 14 -2.47 -12.47 2.48
N ALA A 15 -1.58 -13.42 2.26
CA ALA A 15 -0.87 -13.65 0.99
C ALA A 15 0.06 -12.50 0.59
N VAL A 16 0.53 -11.70 1.56
CA VAL A 16 1.43 -10.60 1.28
C VAL A 16 2.88 -11.05 1.35
N THR A 17 3.66 -10.62 0.37
CA THR A 17 5.10 -10.81 0.33
C THR A 17 5.76 -9.45 0.12
N GLU A 18 7.05 -9.36 0.49
CA GLU A 18 7.82 -8.14 0.28
C GLU A 18 9.02 -8.41 -0.62
N CYS A 19 9.44 -7.40 -1.36
CA CYS A 19 10.60 -7.52 -2.24
C CYS A 19 11.17 -6.14 -2.58
N LEU A 20 12.38 -6.14 -3.18
CA LEU A 20 13.06 -4.93 -3.62
C LEU A 20 13.33 -5.04 -5.12
N PRO A 21 12.28 -4.97 -5.96
CA PRO A 21 12.44 -5.27 -7.40
C PRO A 21 13.08 -4.15 -8.21
N PHE A 22 13.09 -2.91 -7.70
CA PHE A 22 13.57 -1.76 -8.47
C PHE A 22 14.94 -1.28 -8.02
N ASP A 23 15.17 -1.22 -6.71
CA ASP A 23 16.41 -0.73 -6.12
C ASP A 23 16.47 -1.19 -4.66
N GLU A 24 17.47 -0.69 -3.91
CA GLU A 24 17.66 -1.08 -2.51
C GLU A 24 16.81 -0.29 -1.54
N TYR A 25 16.08 0.71 -2.02
CA TYR A 25 15.39 1.70 -1.18
C TYR A 25 13.87 1.61 -1.26
N SER A 26 13.35 0.91 -2.25
CA SER A 26 11.90 0.87 -2.51
C SER A 26 11.36 -0.50 -2.16
N LEU A 27 10.87 -0.62 -0.93
CA LEU A 27 10.32 -1.89 -0.43
C LEU A 27 8.89 -2.03 -0.92
N VAL A 28 8.67 -3.04 -1.75
CA VAL A 28 7.37 -3.27 -2.38
C VAL A 28 6.63 -4.38 -1.66
N MET A 29 5.36 -4.13 -1.34
CA MET A 29 4.45 -5.12 -0.78
C MET A 29 3.50 -5.60 -1.86
N LYS A 30 3.42 -6.91 -2.03
CA LYS A 30 2.58 -7.52 -3.06
C LYS A 30 1.58 -8.50 -2.44
N VAL A 31 0.40 -8.54 -3.01
CA VAL A 31 -0.58 -9.58 -2.72
C VAL A 31 -0.80 -10.37 -4.02
N MET A 32 -0.53 -11.67 -3.98
CA MET A 32 -0.61 -12.54 -5.16
C MET A 32 0.14 -11.93 -6.35
N ASP A 33 1.36 -11.47 -6.07
CA ASP A 33 2.27 -10.87 -7.06
C ASP A 33 1.81 -9.51 -7.63
N LYS A 34 0.79 -8.89 -7.04
CA LYS A 34 0.30 -7.56 -7.43
C LYS A 34 0.70 -6.54 -6.37
N MET A 35 1.40 -5.48 -6.78
CA MET A 35 1.85 -4.44 -5.86
C MET A 35 0.68 -3.64 -5.31
N PHE A 36 0.65 -3.44 -3.98
CA PHE A 36 -0.33 -2.55 -3.35
C PHE A 36 0.31 -1.47 -2.48
N ALA A 37 1.59 -1.58 -2.17
CA ALA A 37 2.29 -0.57 -1.37
C ALA A 37 3.76 -0.51 -1.74
N LEU A 38 4.34 0.68 -1.65
CA LEU A 38 5.77 0.88 -1.78
C LEU A 38 6.23 1.78 -0.65
N ILE A 39 7.11 1.26 0.21
CA ILE A 39 7.66 2.00 1.35
C ILE A 39 9.05 2.50 0.98
N ASP A 40 9.27 3.80 1.13
CA ASP A 40 10.59 4.39 0.89
C ASP A 40 11.48 4.16 2.11
N LEU A 41 12.60 3.48 1.90
CA LEU A 41 13.55 3.16 2.96
C LEU A 41 14.66 4.20 3.08
N GLU A 42 14.71 5.20 2.21
CA GLU A 42 15.84 6.12 2.15
C GLU A 42 15.46 7.58 2.36
N GLY A 43 14.80 7.88 3.45
CA GLY A 43 14.70 9.25 3.92
C GLY A 43 13.50 10.06 3.51
N ALA A 44 12.73 9.65 2.50
CA ALA A 44 11.51 10.38 2.16
C ALA A 44 10.42 10.15 3.21
N ASN A 45 10.52 9.05 3.94
CA ASN A 45 9.60 8.73 5.04
C ASN A 45 8.15 8.63 4.55
N THR A 46 7.95 7.89 3.45
CA THR A 46 6.66 7.81 2.79
C THR A 46 6.26 6.38 2.49
N ILE A 47 4.94 6.20 2.29
CA ILE A 47 4.39 4.99 1.70
C ILE A 47 3.50 5.40 0.54
N SER A 48 3.66 4.74 -0.61
CA SER A 48 2.80 4.95 -1.78
C SER A 48 1.76 3.85 -1.81
N LEU A 49 0.50 4.23 -1.98
CA LEU A 49 -0.64 3.33 -1.88
C LEU A 49 -1.60 3.55 -3.03
N LYS A 50 -2.16 2.47 -3.53
CA LYS A 50 -3.19 2.55 -4.56
C LYS A 50 -4.49 3.08 -3.95
N CYS A 51 -5.26 3.83 -4.73
CA CYS A 51 -6.45 4.48 -4.21
C CYS A 51 -7.49 4.66 -5.30
N ASP A 52 -8.76 4.56 -4.92
CA ASP A 52 -9.85 4.95 -5.80
C ASP A 52 -9.63 6.41 -6.25
N PRO A 53 -9.81 6.74 -7.54
CA PRO A 53 -9.46 8.08 -8.05
C PRO A 53 -10.18 9.23 -7.35
N ASP A 54 -11.47 9.10 -7.07
CA ASP A 54 -12.22 10.18 -6.42
C ASP A 54 -11.78 10.36 -4.98
N TYR A 55 -11.57 9.25 -4.28
CA TYR A 55 -11.07 9.26 -2.91
C TYR A 55 -9.66 9.82 -2.85
N ALA A 56 -8.82 9.51 -3.85
CA ALA A 56 -7.47 10.02 -3.92
C ALA A 56 -7.44 11.54 -3.95
N ILE A 57 -8.29 12.16 -4.77
CA ILE A 57 -8.39 13.62 -4.87
C ILE A 57 -8.86 14.21 -3.54
N GLU A 58 -9.88 13.63 -2.95
CA GLU A 58 -10.43 14.08 -1.67
C GLU A 58 -9.37 14.08 -0.58
N LEU A 59 -8.58 13.00 -0.49
CA LEU A 59 -7.52 12.88 0.49
C LEU A 59 -6.44 13.95 0.30
N ARG A 60 -6.05 14.21 -0.95
CA ARG A 60 -5.04 15.23 -1.26
C ARG A 60 -5.49 16.62 -0.85
N GLU A 61 -6.79 16.87 -0.93
CA GLU A 61 -7.36 18.17 -0.56
C GLU A 61 -7.43 18.36 0.95
N HIS A 62 -7.63 17.28 1.69
CA HIS A 62 -7.81 17.36 3.14
C HIS A 62 -6.52 17.21 3.94
N TYR A 63 -5.50 16.54 3.41
CA TYR A 63 -4.30 16.22 4.19
C TYR A 63 -3.03 16.68 3.50
N SER A 64 -2.22 17.46 4.20
CA SER A 64 -0.92 17.85 3.66
C SER A 64 0.04 16.66 3.56
N ALA A 65 -0.25 15.59 4.31
CA ALA A 65 0.55 14.36 4.27
C ALA A 65 0.38 13.59 2.96
N ILE A 66 -0.65 13.90 2.17
CA ILE A 66 -1.03 13.08 1.03
C ILE A 66 -0.93 13.86 -0.28
N GLU A 67 -0.20 13.31 -1.24
CA GLU A 67 -0.06 13.90 -2.56
C GLU A 67 -0.01 12.80 -3.61
N GLY A 68 -0.08 13.16 -4.90
CA GLY A 68 0.02 12.18 -5.98
C GLY A 68 1.41 11.56 -6.01
N ALA A 69 1.49 10.26 -6.21
CA ALA A 69 2.76 9.54 -6.25
C ALA A 69 3.44 9.75 -7.62
N TYR A 70 4.64 10.36 -7.62
CA TYR A 70 5.33 10.75 -8.84
C TYR A 70 5.75 9.58 -9.72
N HIS A 71 6.09 8.46 -9.12
CA HIS A 71 6.61 7.31 -9.86
C HIS A 71 5.53 6.37 -10.34
N PHE A 72 4.27 6.71 -10.07
CA PHE A 72 3.12 5.91 -10.45
C PHE A 72 2.08 6.77 -11.16
N HIS A 73 1.00 6.14 -11.60
CA HIS A 73 -0.11 6.87 -12.20
C HIS A 73 -0.85 7.63 -11.09
N LYS A 74 -0.68 8.95 -11.06
CA LYS A 74 -1.21 9.82 -9.99
C LYS A 74 -2.72 9.68 -9.78
N LYS A 75 -3.46 9.30 -10.81
CA LYS A 75 -4.90 9.12 -10.71
C LYS A 75 -5.26 8.01 -9.73
N TYR A 76 -4.41 6.98 -9.64
CA TYR A 76 -4.69 5.78 -8.86
C TYR A 76 -3.72 5.56 -7.69
N TRP A 77 -2.73 6.42 -7.52
CA TRP A 77 -1.70 6.24 -6.50
C TRP A 77 -1.44 7.52 -5.74
N ASN A 78 -1.47 7.42 -4.41
CA ASN A 78 -1.11 8.51 -3.51
C ASN A 78 0.14 8.16 -2.73
N GLN A 79 0.92 9.20 -2.40
CA GLN A 79 2.08 9.09 -1.54
C GLN A 79 1.72 9.72 -0.20
N VAL A 80 1.98 9.01 0.89
CA VAL A 80 1.62 9.45 2.24
C VAL A 80 2.88 9.62 3.06
N TYR A 81 3.07 10.82 3.63
CA TYR A 81 4.20 11.09 4.53
C TYR A 81 3.83 10.68 5.95
N PHE A 82 4.72 9.94 6.61
CA PHE A 82 4.45 9.41 7.95
C PHE A 82 4.49 10.48 9.04
N ASP A 83 5.20 11.58 8.80
CA ASP A 83 5.47 12.61 9.81
C ASP A 83 4.63 13.88 9.65
N ARG A 84 3.49 13.76 8.98
CA ARG A 84 2.60 14.91 8.78
C ARG A 84 1.23 14.63 9.41
N ASP A 85 0.17 15.22 8.84
CA ASP A 85 -1.15 15.24 9.45
C ASP A 85 -2.03 14.01 9.23
N ALA A 86 -1.47 12.92 8.71
CA ALA A 86 -2.18 11.64 8.62
C ALA A 86 -1.79 10.79 9.83
N ASP A 87 -2.75 10.49 10.69
CA ASP A 87 -2.46 9.69 11.88
C ASP A 87 -2.38 8.19 11.55
N ASP A 88 -1.97 7.40 12.53
CA ASP A 88 -1.78 5.95 12.35
C ASP A 88 -3.05 5.25 11.92
N LYS A 89 -4.18 5.65 12.46
CA LYS A 89 -5.47 5.06 12.13
C LYS A 89 -5.81 5.29 10.66
N LEU A 90 -5.63 6.52 10.19
CA LEU A 90 -5.88 6.85 8.79
C LEU A 90 -4.95 6.09 7.88
N ILE A 91 -3.65 6.05 8.20
CA ILE A 91 -2.68 5.36 7.36
C ILE A 91 -3.01 3.86 7.26
N LYS A 92 -3.41 3.24 8.36
CA LYS A 92 -3.83 1.84 8.33
C LYS A 92 -5.07 1.64 7.46
N GLN A 93 -6.03 2.55 7.54
CA GLN A 93 -7.23 2.50 6.69
C GLN A 93 -6.85 2.62 5.22
N LEU A 94 -5.86 3.47 4.89
CA LEU A 94 -5.42 3.65 3.51
C LEU A 94 -4.66 2.44 2.99
N ILE A 95 -3.91 1.77 3.86
CA ILE A 95 -3.26 0.50 3.50
C ILE A 95 -4.32 -0.56 3.21
N ASP A 96 -5.34 -0.66 4.06
CA ASP A 96 -6.46 -1.59 3.85
C ASP A 96 -7.17 -1.29 2.54
N HIS A 97 -7.42 -0.02 2.26
CA HIS A 97 -8.09 0.42 1.04
C HIS A 97 -7.27 0.03 -0.19
N SER A 98 -5.96 0.26 -0.15
CA SER A 98 -5.07 -0.10 -1.26
C SER A 98 -5.09 -1.60 -1.54
N TYR A 99 -5.01 -2.39 -0.50
CA TYR A 99 -5.08 -3.85 -0.61
C TYR A 99 -6.39 -4.27 -1.28
N ASP A 100 -7.51 -3.70 -0.84
CA ASP A 100 -8.82 -4.01 -1.41
C ASP A 100 -8.94 -3.57 -2.86
N GLU A 101 -8.37 -2.40 -3.22
CA GLU A 101 -8.39 -1.91 -4.59
C GLU A 101 -7.65 -2.85 -5.54
N VAL A 102 -6.53 -3.39 -5.09
CA VAL A 102 -5.78 -4.37 -5.88
C VAL A 102 -6.57 -5.66 -6.02
N MET A 103 -7.19 -6.13 -4.95
CA MET A 103 -7.98 -7.37 -4.97
C MET A 103 -9.18 -7.28 -5.90
N LYS A 104 -9.77 -6.10 -6.07
CA LYS A 104 -10.88 -5.91 -7.00
C LYS A 104 -10.50 -6.23 -8.44
N LYS A 105 -9.21 -6.17 -8.77
CA LYS A 105 -8.72 -6.42 -10.13
C LYS A 105 -8.32 -7.87 -10.35
N PHE A 106 -8.45 -8.72 -9.35
CA PHE A 106 -8.11 -10.14 -9.49
C PHE A 106 -9.02 -10.80 -10.52
N THR A 107 -8.40 -11.62 -11.38
CA THR A 107 -9.17 -12.53 -12.23
C THR A 107 -9.82 -13.59 -11.36
N LYS A 108 -10.80 -14.29 -11.91
CA LYS A 108 -11.46 -15.39 -11.20
C LYS A 108 -10.44 -16.46 -10.78
N LYS A 109 -9.51 -16.77 -11.65
CA LYS A 109 -8.45 -17.74 -11.37
C LYS A 109 -7.58 -17.26 -10.20
N LEU A 110 -7.14 -16.01 -10.25
CA LEU A 110 -6.27 -15.45 -9.22
C LEU A 110 -7.00 -15.38 -7.88
N ARG A 111 -8.28 -15.06 -7.89
CA ARG A 111 -9.09 -15.02 -6.66
C ARG A 111 -9.18 -16.41 -6.02
N THR A 112 -9.35 -17.43 -6.85
CA THR A 112 -9.38 -18.81 -6.36
C THR A 112 -8.04 -19.19 -5.72
N GLU A 113 -6.93 -18.82 -6.37
CA GLU A 113 -5.60 -19.08 -5.82
C GLU A 113 -5.39 -18.34 -4.51
N TYR A 114 -5.88 -17.10 -4.43
CA TYR A 114 -5.80 -16.32 -3.20
C TYR A 114 -6.57 -16.98 -2.07
N ASP A 115 -7.79 -17.45 -2.35
CA ASP A 115 -8.63 -18.08 -1.34
C ASP A 115 -8.01 -19.37 -0.80
N LEU A 116 -7.21 -20.04 -1.60
CA LEU A 116 -6.52 -21.28 -1.22
C LEU A 116 -5.12 -21.06 -0.66
N SER A 117 -4.66 -19.81 -0.63
CA SER A 117 -3.29 -19.48 -0.23
C SER A 117 -3.03 -19.77 1.25
N LEU A 118 -1.87 -20.36 1.53
CA LEU A 118 -1.39 -20.60 2.89
C LEU A 118 -0.15 -19.76 3.19
N ILE A 119 0.20 -18.83 2.32
CA ILE A 119 1.40 -18.00 2.48
C ILE A 119 1.36 -17.25 3.79
N HIS A 120 0.20 -16.74 4.16
CA HIS A 120 0.05 -16.02 5.40
C HIS A 120 -0.98 -16.70 6.29
N ILE A 121 -0.55 -17.03 7.48
CA ILE A 121 -1.43 -17.60 8.49
C ILE A 121 -1.53 -16.60 9.61
N SER A 122 -2.67 -15.97 9.67
CA SER A 122 -2.95 -14.92 10.62
C SER A 122 -3.43 -15.54 11.92
N GLU A 123 -2.65 -15.51 12.91
CA GLU A 123 -3.03 -16.10 14.20
C GLU A 123 -3.27 -15.06 15.23
#